data_5c4adcd1e4b031c18ff78e1983631319
#
_entry.id   5c4adcd1e4b031c18ff78e1983631319
#
_cell.length_a   1.000
_cell.length_b   1.000
_cell.length_c   1.000
_cell.angle_alpha   90.00
_cell.angle_beta   90.00
_cell.angle_gamma   90.00
#
_symmetry.space_group_name_H-M   'P 1'
#
loop_
_entity.id
_entity.type
_entity.pdbx_description
1 polymer ?
#
loop_
_entity_poly.entity_id
_entity_poly.type
_entity_poly.pdbx_seq_one_letter_code
_entity_poly.pdbx_strand_id
1 'polypeptide(L)'
;MAVSQTLIDIMNHYTDTPFSDPRMERWFSKIDESFVGAPPNNTITDPAHIRYSAPSTQYILYDRAPQPLIRYSELKFIEAECNWRLGNASKSNEAYEIAVREALTEREIPESQIAFFVNESSVLPGAENLTLQHIMEQKWISFWLF
;
A
#
# COMPACT_ATOMS: atom_id res chain seq x y z
N MET A 1 4.76 16.99 7.61
CA MET A 1 3.93 16.30 6.59
C MET A 1 3.00 15.35 7.33
N ALA A 2 1.71 15.28 6.96
CA ALA A 2 0.74 14.36 7.56
C ALA A 2 0.28 13.35 6.52
N VAL A 3 -0.07 12.13 6.94
CA VAL A 3 -0.64 11.09 6.08
C VAL A 3 -2.12 11.41 5.83
N SER A 4 -2.62 11.20 4.62
CA SER A 4 -4.04 11.43 4.32
C SER A 4 -4.93 10.35 4.93
N GLN A 5 -6.13 10.72 5.38
CA GLN A 5 -7.12 9.76 5.86
C GLN A 5 -7.52 8.77 4.77
N THR A 6 -7.65 9.24 3.52
CA THR A 6 -7.98 8.38 2.38
C THR A 6 -6.98 7.22 2.19
N LEU A 7 -5.68 7.48 2.37
CA LEU A 7 -4.68 6.41 2.27
C LEU A 7 -4.87 5.37 3.37
N ILE A 8 -5.07 5.82 4.61
CA ILE A 8 -5.30 4.93 5.76
C ILE A 8 -6.57 4.10 5.54
N ASP A 9 -7.65 4.73 5.06
CA ASP A 9 -8.92 4.05 4.81
C ASP A 9 -8.78 2.97 3.72
N ILE A 10 -8.08 3.27 2.62
CA ILE A 10 -7.85 2.29 1.56
C ILE A 10 -6.96 1.15 2.05
N MET A 11 -5.91 1.43 2.81
CA MET A 11 -5.05 0.38 3.36
C MET A 11 -5.81 -0.52 4.35
N ASN A 12 -6.71 0.05 5.15
CA ASN A 12 -7.56 -0.72 6.07
C ASN A 12 -8.64 -1.54 5.35
N HIS A 13 -9.03 -1.15 4.13
CA HIS A 13 -10.03 -1.89 3.35
C HIS A 13 -9.59 -3.32 3.00
N TYR A 14 -8.29 -3.56 2.90
CA TYR A 14 -7.71 -4.87 2.57
C TYR A 14 -7.50 -5.79 3.78
N THR A 15 -7.97 -5.39 4.97
CA THR A 15 -7.79 -6.19 6.18
C THR A 15 -9.12 -6.32 6.92
N ASP A 16 -9.76 -7.50 6.81
CA ASP A 16 -11.02 -7.83 7.52
C ASP A 16 -10.79 -8.22 8.99
N THR A 17 -9.58 -8.14 9.49
CA THR A 17 -9.18 -8.63 10.81
C THR A 17 -8.46 -7.56 11.61
N PRO A 18 -8.15 -7.77 12.90
CA PRO A 18 -7.39 -6.81 13.71
C PRO A 18 -5.95 -6.56 13.21
N PHE A 19 -5.58 -7.14 12.08
CA PHE A 19 -4.27 -6.94 11.47
C PHE A 19 -4.37 -5.86 10.41
N SER A 20 -3.71 -4.74 10.65
CA SER A 20 -3.53 -3.68 9.66
C SER A 20 -2.60 -4.12 8.52
N ASP A 21 -2.69 -3.46 7.38
CA ASP A 21 -1.72 -3.61 6.30
C ASP A 21 -0.29 -3.47 6.86
N PRO A 22 0.61 -4.46 6.66
CA PRO A 22 1.93 -4.48 7.30
C PRO A 22 2.81 -3.29 6.89
N ARG A 23 2.50 -2.64 5.78
CA ARG A 23 3.19 -1.41 5.34
C ARG A 23 2.93 -0.24 6.28
N MET A 24 1.76 -0.18 6.93
CA MET A 24 1.41 0.93 7.82
C MET A 24 2.39 1.05 9.00
N GLU A 25 2.78 -0.08 9.60
CA GLU A 25 3.74 -0.11 10.71
C GLU A 25 5.13 0.41 10.29
N ARG A 26 5.49 0.25 9.04
CA ARG A 26 6.76 0.72 8.48
C ARG A 26 6.69 2.17 8.02
N TRP A 27 5.55 2.57 7.49
CA TRP A 27 5.43 3.85 6.80
C TRP A 27 5.00 5.00 7.69
N PHE A 28 4.24 4.71 8.75
CA PHE A 28 3.60 5.75 9.54
C PHE A 28 3.98 5.69 11.02
N SER A 29 4.03 6.86 11.65
CA SER A 29 4.01 6.95 13.10
C SER A 29 2.59 6.75 13.62
N LYS A 30 2.45 6.11 14.79
CA LYS A 30 1.18 6.03 15.50
C LYS A 30 0.93 7.26 16.36
N ILE A 31 -0.34 7.55 16.56
CA ILE A 31 -0.86 8.50 17.54
C ILE A 31 -1.76 7.71 18.49
N ASP A 32 -1.40 7.66 19.76
CA ASP A 32 -2.13 6.89 20.79
C ASP A 32 -2.46 5.45 20.32
N GLU A 33 -1.42 4.74 19.85
CA GLU A 33 -1.47 3.36 19.34
C GLU A 33 -2.32 3.15 18.05
N SER A 34 -2.78 4.23 17.42
CA SER A 34 -3.59 4.18 16.21
C SER A 34 -2.96 4.95 15.05
N PHE A 35 -3.31 4.58 13.83
CA PHE A 35 -3.00 5.38 12.65
C PHE A 35 -4.12 6.38 12.40
N VAL A 36 -3.80 7.68 12.39
CA VAL A 36 -4.74 8.78 12.26
C VAL A 36 -4.37 9.62 11.06
N GLY A 37 -5.21 9.63 10.05
CA GLY A 37 -5.00 10.41 8.82
C GLY A 37 -5.54 11.82 8.91
N ALA A 38 -4.92 12.73 8.18
CA ALA A 38 -5.44 14.08 8.00
C ALA A 38 -6.63 14.07 7.03
N PRO A 39 -7.78 14.67 7.38
CA PRO A 39 -8.93 14.75 6.46
C PRO A 39 -8.60 15.66 5.26
N PRO A 40 -9.22 15.41 4.08
CA PRO A 40 -8.85 16.06 2.82
C PRO A 40 -9.05 17.59 2.80
N ASN A 41 -9.90 18.13 3.67
CA ASN A 41 -10.24 19.56 3.72
C ASN A 41 -9.60 20.29 4.91
N ASN A 42 -8.63 19.68 5.59
CA ASN A 42 -7.99 20.33 6.72
C ASN A 42 -6.89 21.27 6.22
N THR A 43 -7.16 22.58 6.26
CA THR A 43 -6.11 23.57 6.18
C THR A 43 -5.25 23.43 7.43
N ILE A 44 -4.02 22.97 7.28
CA ILE A 44 -3.03 22.80 8.35
C ILE A 44 -2.59 24.22 8.82
N THR A 45 -3.50 24.96 9.40
CA THR A 45 -3.22 26.26 10.06
C THR A 45 -3.02 26.11 11.56
N ASP A 46 -3.31 24.92 12.10
CA ASP A 46 -3.17 24.61 13.51
C ASP A 46 -1.87 23.82 13.76
N PRO A 47 -1.05 24.19 14.78
CA PRO A 47 0.05 23.35 15.26
C PRO A 47 -0.36 21.92 15.64
N ALA A 48 -1.63 21.60 15.60
CA ALA A 48 -2.20 20.25 15.76
C ALA A 48 -1.83 19.23 14.66
N HIS A 49 -0.90 19.52 13.75
CA HIS A 49 -0.27 18.49 12.90
C HIS A 49 0.34 17.33 13.72
N ILE A 50 0.55 17.54 15.01
CA ILE A 50 0.94 16.52 16.00
C ILE A 50 -0.15 15.46 16.21
N ARG A 51 -1.40 15.71 15.76
CA ARG A 51 -2.53 14.77 15.90
C ARG A 51 -2.69 13.80 14.74
N TYR A 52 -1.86 13.88 13.72
CA TYR A 52 -1.93 13.01 12.56
C TYR A 52 -0.68 12.17 12.42
N SER A 53 -0.86 10.96 11.96
CA SER A 53 0.26 10.10 11.57
C SER A 53 1.13 10.80 10.53
N ALA A 54 2.43 10.63 10.68
CA ALA A 54 3.43 11.19 9.78
C ALA A 54 4.22 10.07 9.10
N PRO A 55 4.83 10.32 7.94
CA PRO A 55 5.76 9.37 7.33
C PRO A 55 6.92 9.07 8.27
N SER A 56 7.30 7.81 8.36
CA SER A 56 8.41 7.34 9.19
C SER A 56 9.74 7.94 8.72
N THR A 57 10.50 8.53 9.63
CA THR A 57 11.87 8.99 9.39
C THR A 57 12.88 7.85 9.42
N GLN A 58 12.50 6.69 9.94
CA GLN A 58 13.37 5.51 10.00
C GLN A 58 13.34 4.70 8.70
N TYR A 59 12.17 4.59 8.05
CA TYR A 59 11.98 3.68 6.91
C TYR A 59 11.69 4.40 5.59
N ILE A 60 11.21 5.64 5.64
CA ILE A 60 10.79 6.39 4.46
C ILE A 60 11.59 7.67 4.26
N LEU A 61 11.62 8.56 5.26
CA LEU A 61 12.24 9.89 5.17
C LEU A 61 13.57 9.92 5.93
N TYR A 62 14.46 8.97 5.67
CA TYR A 62 15.80 8.97 6.25
C TYR A 62 16.83 9.54 5.27
N ASP A 63 17.94 10.04 5.83
CA ASP A 63 19.05 10.55 5.04
C ASP A 63 19.58 9.45 4.10
N ARG A 64 19.72 9.81 2.81
CA ARG A 64 20.17 8.88 1.75
C ARG A 64 19.15 7.76 1.42
N ALA A 65 17.87 7.96 1.69
CA ALA A 65 16.85 7.03 1.23
C ALA A 65 16.96 6.84 -0.30
N PRO A 66 17.01 5.59 -0.80
CA PRO A 66 17.12 5.34 -2.23
C PRO A 66 15.89 5.87 -2.97
N GLN A 67 16.14 6.48 -4.12
CA GLN A 67 15.09 6.95 -5.01
C GLN A 67 15.09 6.07 -6.28
N PRO A 68 14.28 5.02 -6.32
CA PRO A 68 14.23 4.13 -7.48
C PRO A 68 13.61 4.86 -8.67
N LEU A 69 14.19 4.67 -9.86
CA LEU A 69 13.63 5.22 -11.10
C LEU A 69 12.45 4.38 -11.61
N ILE A 70 12.55 3.07 -11.49
CA ILE A 70 11.53 2.08 -11.85
C ILE A 70 11.65 0.93 -10.85
N ARG A 71 10.50 0.38 -10.46
CA ARG A 71 10.42 -0.79 -9.58
C ARG A 71 9.88 -2.00 -10.33
N TYR A 72 10.28 -3.17 -9.90
CA TYR A 72 9.76 -4.40 -10.48
C TYR A 72 8.26 -4.57 -10.16
N SER A 73 7.84 -4.21 -8.96
CA SER A 73 6.43 -4.17 -8.59
C SER A 73 5.60 -3.26 -9.52
N GLU A 74 6.13 -2.08 -9.88
CA GLU A 74 5.48 -1.16 -10.83
C GLU A 74 5.25 -1.82 -12.19
N LEU A 75 6.28 -2.45 -12.74
CA LEU A 75 6.19 -3.15 -14.01
C LEU A 75 5.12 -4.24 -13.97
N LYS A 76 5.06 -4.99 -12.86
CA LYS A 76 4.08 -6.06 -12.67
C LYS A 76 2.64 -5.54 -12.49
N PHE A 77 2.44 -4.40 -11.84
CA PHE A 77 1.11 -3.76 -11.82
C PHE A 77 0.67 -3.29 -13.21
N ILE A 78 1.58 -2.75 -14.03
CA ILE A 78 1.28 -2.38 -15.41
C ILE A 78 0.92 -3.63 -16.23
N GLU A 79 1.67 -4.72 -16.08
CA GLU A 79 1.38 -6.00 -16.74
C GLU A 79 0.00 -6.55 -16.32
N ALA A 80 -0.32 -6.49 -15.03
CA ALA A 80 -1.62 -6.90 -14.51
C ALA A 80 -2.77 -6.08 -15.12
N GLU A 81 -2.63 -4.76 -15.14
CA GLU A 81 -3.62 -3.86 -15.74
C GLU A 81 -3.81 -4.13 -17.23
N CYS A 82 -2.72 -4.28 -17.99
CA CYS A 82 -2.79 -4.58 -19.42
C CYS A 82 -3.52 -5.89 -19.69
N ASN A 83 -3.18 -6.97 -18.96
CA ASN A 83 -3.85 -8.26 -19.11
C ASN A 83 -5.32 -8.20 -18.70
N TRP A 84 -5.66 -7.44 -17.65
CA TRP A 84 -7.04 -7.25 -17.26
C TRP A 84 -7.86 -6.60 -18.37
N ARG A 85 -7.33 -5.51 -18.97
CA ARG A 85 -7.98 -4.78 -20.09
C ARG A 85 -8.12 -5.63 -21.35
N LEU A 86 -7.22 -6.59 -21.56
CA LEU A 86 -7.27 -7.54 -22.67
C LEU A 86 -8.16 -8.76 -22.40
N GLY A 87 -8.77 -8.88 -21.22
CA GLY A 87 -9.60 -10.02 -20.83
C GLY A 87 -8.82 -11.28 -20.45
N ASN A 88 -7.51 -11.18 -20.24
CA ASN A 88 -6.64 -12.29 -19.86
C ASN A 88 -6.62 -12.47 -18.33
N ALA A 89 -7.72 -12.90 -17.73
CA ALA A 89 -7.91 -12.93 -16.28
C ALA A 89 -6.79 -13.68 -15.52
N SER A 90 -6.39 -14.87 -15.99
CA SER A 90 -5.35 -15.67 -15.34
C SER A 90 -4.00 -14.95 -15.33
N LYS A 91 -3.56 -14.37 -16.46
CA LYS A 91 -2.30 -13.64 -16.54
C LYS A 91 -2.34 -12.33 -15.74
N SER A 92 -3.50 -11.69 -15.72
CA SER A 92 -3.70 -10.49 -14.91
C SER A 92 -3.52 -10.81 -13.43
N ASN A 93 -4.15 -11.88 -12.94
CA ASN A 93 -4.03 -12.31 -11.56
C ASN A 93 -2.60 -12.73 -11.18
N GLU A 94 -1.91 -13.46 -12.04
CA GLU A 94 -0.52 -13.86 -11.83
C GLU A 94 0.40 -12.62 -11.70
N ALA A 95 0.28 -11.68 -12.62
CA ALA A 95 1.05 -10.44 -12.57
C ALA A 95 0.71 -9.58 -11.35
N TYR A 96 -0.57 -9.51 -10.96
CA TYR A 96 -1.04 -8.79 -9.79
C TYR A 96 -0.49 -9.39 -8.48
N GLU A 97 -0.53 -10.70 -8.33
CA GLU A 97 0.04 -11.40 -7.16
C GLU A 97 1.53 -11.12 -7.01
N ILE A 98 2.29 -11.21 -8.11
CA ILE A 98 3.72 -10.87 -8.11
C ILE A 98 3.89 -9.40 -7.73
N ALA A 99 3.11 -8.48 -8.30
CA ALA A 99 3.22 -7.06 -8.01
C ALA A 99 3.01 -6.73 -6.53
N VAL A 100 1.99 -7.33 -5.90
CA VAL A 100 1.71 -7.12 -4.46
C VAL A 100 2.85 -7.66 -3.59
N ARG A 101 3.33 -8.89 -3.86
CA ARG A 101 4.44 -9.49 -3.10
C ARG A 101 5.72 -8.67 -3.23
N GLU A 102 6.07 -8.28 -4.45
CA GLU A 102 7.27 -7.46 -4.70
C GLU A 102 7.17 -6.09 -4.04
N ALA A 103 6.00 -5.43 -4.09
CA ALA A 103 5.79 -4.16 -3.42
C ALA A 103 5.99 -4.23 -1.90
N LEU A 104 5.68 -5.36 -1.27
CA LEU A 104 5.93 -5.61 0.15
C LEU A 104 7.41 -5.91 0.41
N THR A 105 8.02 -6.74 -0.43
CA THR A 105 9.45 -7.12 -0.33
C THR A 105 10.36 -5.92 -0.53
N GLU A 106 10.08 -5.06 -1.50
CA GLU A 106 10.80 -3.80 -1.76
C GLU A 106 10.76 -2.83 -0.57
N ARG A 107 9.80 -3.02 0.33
CA ARG A 107 9.65 -2.26 1.58
C ARG A 107 10.21 -3.00 2.80
N GLU A 108 10.94 -4.07 2.59
CA GLU A 108 11.55 -4.86 3.65
C GLU A 108 10.52 -5.38 4.68
N ILE A 109 9.29 -5.65 4.24
CA ILE A 109 8.30 -6.30 5.08
C ILE A 109 8.74 -7.75 5.32
N PRO A 110 8.74 -8.24 6.57
CA PRO A 110 9.11 -9.61 6.88
C PRO A 110 8.26 -10.64 6.12
N GLU A 111 8.87 -11.71 5.61
CA GLU A 111 8.19 -12.73 4.81
C GLU A 111 6.97 -13.34 5.53
N SER A 112 7.06 -13.52 6.85
CA SER A 112 5.92 -14.01 7.64
C SER A 112 4.71 -13.09 7.61
N GLN A 113 4.94 -11.76 7.55
CA GLN A 113 3.87 -10.77 7.43
C GLN A 113 3.35 -10.69 5.99
N ILE A 114 4.24 -10.83 4.99
CA ILE A 114 3.85 -10.92 3.58
C ILE A 114 2.94 -12.13 3.38
N ALA A 115 3.38 -13.31 3.81
CA ALA A 115 2.61 -14.54 3.67
C ALA A 115 1.23 -14.46 4.34
N PHE A 116 1.15 -13.83 5.50
CA PHE A 116 -0.11 -13.61 6.19
C PHE A 116 -1.02 -12.65 5.39
N PHE A 117 -0.52 -11.49 5.00
CA PHE A 117 -1.28 -10.45 4.30
C PHE A 117 -1.81 -10.91 2.94
N VAL A 118 -0.99 -11.59 2.15
CA VAL A 118 -1.40 -12.08 0.82
C VAL A 118 -2.32 -13.29 0.87
N ASN A 119 -2.50 -13.90 2.04
CA ASN A 119 -3.48 -14.97 2.22
C ASN A 119 -4.92 -14.44 2.40
N GLU A 120 -5.08 -13.13 2.60
CA GLU A 120 -6.39 -12.51 2.68
C GLU A 120 -7.03 -12.43 1.28
N SER A 121 -8.27 -12.92 1.16
CA SER A 121 -9.00 -12.89 -0.11
C SER A 121 -9.36 -11.49 -0.60
N SER A 122 -9.38 -10.51 0.29
CA SER A 122 -9.51 -9.09 -0.04
C SER A 122 -8.26 -8.55 -0.73
N VAL A 123 -7.08 -9.12 -0.43
CA VAL A 123 -5.79 -8.74 -1.06
C VAL A 123 -5.56 -9.49 -2.35
N LEU A 124 -5.71 -10.83 -2.33
CA LEU A 124 -5.57 -11.70 -3.51
C LEU A 124 -6.89 -12.42 -3.80
N PRO A 125 -7.84 -11.77 -4.49
CA PRO A 125 -9.19 -12.31 -4.70
C PRO A 125 -9.25 -13.48 -5.69
N GLY A 126 -8.15 -13.79 -6.37
CA GLY A 126 -8.09 -14.78 -7.43
C GLY A 126 -8.59 -14.26 -8.77
N ALA A 127 -8.30 -15.01 -9.84
CA ALA A 127 -8.51 -14.56 -11.22
C ALA A 127 -9.97 -14.21 -11.57
N GLU A 128 -10.94 -14.89 -10.95
CA GLU A 128 -12.36 -14.66 -11.22
C GLU A 128 -12.92 -13.42 -10.54
N ASN A 129 -12.29 -12.99 -9.41
CA ASN A 129 -12.77 -11.88 -8.59
C ASN A 129 -11.85 -10.66 -8.67
N LEU A 130 -10.73 -10.74 -9.38
CA LEU A 130 -9.82 -9.61 -9.56
C LEU A 130 -10.48 -8.52 -10.38
N THR A 131 -10.57 -7.32 -9.81
CA THR A 131 -11.11 -6.14 -10.47
C THR A 131 -10.01 -5.13 -10.80
N LEU A 132 -10.30 -4.21 -11.72
CA LEU A 132 -9.40 -3.09 -12.00
C LEU A 132 -9.16 -2.24 -10.73
N GLN A 133 -10.17 -2.14 -9.85
CA GLN A 133 -10.05 -1.41 -8.59
C GLN A 133 -8.96 -2.02 -7.71
N HIS A 134 -8.92 -3.33 -7.51
CA HIS A 134 -7.85 -4.01 -6.75
C HIS A 134 -6.47 -3.65 -7.30
N ILE A 135 -6.31 -3.73 -8.64
CA ILE A 135 -5.03 -3.43 -9.29
C ILE A 135 -4.62 -1.97 -9.05
N MET A 136 -5.54 -1.04 -9.28
CA MET A 136 -5.26 0.39 -9.19
C MET A 136 -5.01 0.86 -7.75
N GLU A 137 -5.75 0.36 -6.78
CA GLU A 137 -5.58 0.72 -5.37
C GLU A 137 -4.26 0.18 -4.82
N GLN A 138 -3.92 -1.10 -5.07
CA GLN A 138 -2.65 -1.66 -4.63
C GLN A 138 -1.46 -1.01 -5.34
N LYS A 139 -1.59 -0.69 -6.62
CA LYS A 139 -0.61 0.09 -7.37
C LYS A 139 -0.43 1.48 -6.75
N TRP A 140 -1.52 2.19 -6.45
CA TRP A 140 -1.48 3.51 -5.84
C TRP A 140 -0.85 3.49 -4.45
N ILE A 141 -1.19 2.51 -3.60
CA ILE A 141 -0.55 2.33 -2.29
C ILE A 141 0.96 2.10 -2.47
N SER A 142 1.37 1.22 -3.39
CA SER A 142 2.79 0.89 -3.57
C SER A 142 3.64 2.08 -4.01
N PHE A 143 3.03 3.08 -4.66
CA PHE A 143 3.70 4.29 -5.16
C PHE A 143 3.67 5.45 -4.16
N TRP A 144 3.08 5.25 -3.01
CA TRP A 144 3.05 6.31 -2.02
C TRP A 144 4.48 6.73 -1.59
N LEU A 145 4.76 8.03 -1.68
CA LEU A 145 6.07 8.67 -1.45
C LEU A 145 7.20 8.19 -2.40
N PHE A 146 6.89 8.09 -3.69
CA PHE A 146 7.88 7.95 -4.78
C PHE A 146 7.55 8.91 -5.90
#